data_4b94ca475871e5f17110a252afada3ca
#
_entry.id   4b94ca475871e5f17110a252afada3ca
#
_cell.length_a   1.000
_cell.length_b   1.000
_cell.length_c   1.000
_cell.angle_alpha   90.00
_cell.angle_beta   90.00
_cell.angle_gamma   90.00
#
_symmetry.space_group_name_H-M   'P 1'
#
loop_
_entity.id
_entity.type
_entity.pdbx_description
1 polymer ?
#
loop_
_entity_poly.entity_id
_entity_poly.type
_entity_poly.pdbx_seq_one_letter_code
_entity_poly.pdbx_strand_id
1 'polypeptide(L)'
;MGVGPAKPGVRGQGRLGVVRIQLREFRNYESAEAELAEGLTVVTGANGAGKTNLLEALYFGCTARSPRTSNERELVRRGGEGVARVVLDLAADDGEHRIEVGFHPGEAKHLRVDGSPVESLSTVAVRPLVSVFLPERLELVKGAPAARRAHLDQVVAALWPSRAETRTAYSRALAQRNALVARARAGAAAPAALDAWDAELARHGIRLMQDRAEAVDGLCPLFTELAASLGLPGEAELRYRPRSAADDADGLAAELAKRRQADLERGFTAHGPHRDELQLLLAGAPLRAYGSQGQQRTALLALLFAERSLLAERRARPPLMLLDDVMSELDAERRELLAGLLRSGGQAVISTTEPEHVPGTALARGGLIRVQDGAVSGPGRAVAA
;
A
#
# COMPACT_ATOMS: atom_id res chain seq x y z
N MET A 1 13.42 -26.85 40.38
CA MET A 1 12.50 -27.10 39.26
C MET A 1 11.58 -25.88 39.12
N GLY A 2 11.94 -24.95 38.28
CA GLY A 2 11.17 -23.72 38.04
C GLY A 2 10.52 -23.82 36.66
N VAL A 3 9.20 -23.90 36.62
CA VAL A 3 8.40 -23.85 35.40
C VAL A 3 8.36 -22.39 34.97
N GLY A 4 9.02 -22.04 33.89
CA GLY A 4 8.96 -20.73 33.28
C GLY A 4 7.55 -20.44 32.73
N PRO A 5 7.12 -19.17 32.65
CA PRO A 5 5.79 -18.83 32.17
C PRO A 5 5.66 -19.21 30.69
N ALA A 6 4.59 -19.93 30.36
CA ALA A 6 4.20 -20.28 29.01
C ALA A 6 3.99 -18.98 28.19
N LYS A 7 4.61 -18.90 27.03
CA LYS A 7 4.35 -17.83 26.03
C LYS A 7 2.83 -17.84 25.71
N PRO A 8 2.17 -16.68 25.66
CA PRO A 8 0.75 -16.62 25.27
C PRO A 8 0.62 -17.19 23.86
N GLY A 9 -0.23 -18.20 23.73
CA GLY A 9 -0.54 -18.85 22.47
C GLY A 9 -1.00 -17.80 21.44
N VAL A 10 -0.44 -17.82 20.24
CA VAL A 10 -0.88 -17.07 19.08
C VAL A 10 -2.36 -17.41 18.86
N ARG A 11 -3.26 -16.47 19.15
CA ARG A 11 -4.67 -16.57 18.75
C ARG A 11 -4.65 -16.80 17.24
N GLY A 12 -5.36 -17.84 16.77
CA GLY A 12 -5.36 -18.26 15.38
C GLY A 12 -5.52 -17.05 14.45
N GLN A 13 -4.55 -16.85 13.58
CA GLN A 13 -4.62 -15.80 12.55
C GLN A 13 -5.79 -16.17 11.65
N GLY A 14 -6.78 -15.28 11.52
CA GLY A 14 -7.92 -15.49 10.66
C GLY A 14 -7.44 -15.78 9.22
N ARG A 15 -7.88 -16.90 8.65
CA ARG A 15 -7.51 -17.31 7.29
C ARG A 15 -8.15 -16.34 6.30
N LEU A 16 -7.35 -15.67 5.48
CA LEU A 16 -7.80 -14.94 4.31
C LEU A 16 -6.65 -14.92 3.31
N GLY A 17 -6.85 -15.57 2.20
CA GLY A 17 -5.84 -15.63 1.14
C GLY A 17 -6.46 -15.71 -0.25
N VAL A 18 -5.72 -15.27 -1.26
CA VAL A 18 -6.09 -15.44 -2.67
C VAL A 18 -5.71 -16.86 -3.08
N VAL A 19 -6.69 -17.66 -3.48
CA VAL A 19 -6.47 -19.03 -3.96
C VAL A 19 -6.19 -19.05 -5.46
N ARG A 20 -6.91 -18.20 -6.21
CA ARG A 20 -6.83 -18.18 -7.67
C ARG A 20 -7.05 -16.76 -8.19
N ILE A 21 -6.34 -16.45 -9.28
CA ILE A 21 -6.56 -15.24 -10.08
C ILE A 21 -6.91 -15.62 -11.51
N GLN A 22 -7.89 -14.93 -12.08
CA GLN A 22 -8.26 -15.03 -13.48
C GLN A 22 -8.18 -13.64 -14.11
N LEU A 23 -7.55 -13.54 -15.27
CA LEU A 23 -7.34 -12.33 -16.04
C LEU A 23 -7.99 -12.45 -17.40
N ARG A 24 -8.59 -11.36 -17.87
CA ARG A 24 -9.03 -11.20 -19.26
C ARG A 24 -8.72 -9.79 -19.73
N GLU A 25 -8.10 -9.68 -20.91
CA GLU A 25 -7.75 -8.41 -21.58
C GLU A 25 -6.96 -7.44 -20.68
N PHE A 26 -6.07 -7.96 -19.81
CA PHE A 26 -5.31 -7.17 -18.85
C PHE A 26 -3.84 -7.06 -19.25
N ARG A 27 -3.34 -5.87 -19.51
CA ARG A 27 -1.94 -5.59 -19.92
C ARG A 27 -1.50 -6.39 -21.14
N ASN A 28 -0.67 -7.42 -20.95
CA ASN A 28 -0.23 -8.35 -22.01
C ASN A 28 -0.99 -9.69 -22.00
N TYR A 29 -1.91 -9.87 -21.03
CA TYR A 29 -2.71 -11.09 -20.93
C TYR A 29 -4.01 -10.95 -21.73
N GLU A 30 -4.23 -11.83 -22.70
CA GLU A 30 -5.53 -12.01 -23.33
C GLU A 30 -6.48 -12.76 -22.41
N SER A 31 -6.01 -13.91 -21.92
CA SER A 31 -6.66 -14.71 -20.89
C SER A 31 -5.59 -15.46 -20.12
N ALA A 32 -5.64 -15.42 -18.80
CA ALA A 32 -4.73 -16.17 -17.96
C ALA A 32 -5.43 -16.59 -16.67
N GLU A 33 -5.00 -17.72 -16.12
CA GLU A 33 -5.44 -18.23 -14.83
C GLU A 33 -4.23 -18.75 -14.05
N ALA A 34 -4.18 -18.47 -12.75
CA ALA A 34 -3.13 -18.98 -11.88
C ALA A 34 -3.69 -19.32 -10.51
N GLU A 35 -3.24 -20.43 -9.94
CA GLU A 35 -3.45 -20.82 -8.56
C GLU A 35 -2.27 -20.32 -7.70
N LEU A 36 -2.58 -19.86 -6.50
CA LEU A 36 -1.61 -19.30 -5.56
C LEU A 36 -1.50 -20.21 -4.33
N ALA A 37 -0.29 -20.42 -3.86
CA ALA A 37 -0.06 -21.13 -2.60
C ALA A 37 -0.55 -20.31 -1.40
N GLU A 38 -0.92 -20.98 -0.31
CA GLU A 38 -1.30 -20.31 0.95
C GLU A 38 -0.15 -19.49 1.55
N GLY A 39 1.09 -19.87 1.31
CA GLY A 39 2.30 -19.18 1.74
C GLY A 39 2.97 -18.40 0.62
N LEU A 40 4.19 -18.83 0.26
CA LEU A 40 4.99 -18.18 -0.77
C LEU A 40 4.72 -18.79 -2.16
N THR A 41 4.34 -17.93 -3.10
CA THR A 41 4.27 -18.23 -4.53
C THR A 41 5.41 -17.53 -5.26
N VAL A 42 6.15 -18.26 -6.09
CA VAL A 42 7.22 -17.73 -6.95
C VAL A 42 6.71 -17.64 -8.40
N VAL A 43 6.77 -16.46 -8.98
CA VAL A 43 6.42 -16.18 -10.38
C VAL A 43 7.72 -16.03 -11.17
N THR A 44 7.98 -16.94 -12.10
CA THR A 44 9.22 -16.93 -12.89
C THR A 44 8.95 -16.74 -14.38
N GLY A 45 9.93 -16.24 -15.12
CA GLY A 45 9.87 -16.01 -16.56
C GLY A 45 10.88 -14.99 -17.02
N ALA A 46 11.10 -14.87 -18.32
CA ALA A 46 11.99 -13.89 -18.91
C ALA A 46 11.57 -12.44 -18.60
N ASN A 47 12.50 -11.48 -18.79
CA ASN A 47 12.16 -10.07 -18.73
C ASN A 47 11.12 -9.74 -19.81
N GLY A 48 10.09 -8.97 -19.45
CA GLY A 48 8.99 -8.63 -20.36
C GLY A 48 7.91 -9.70 -20.50
N ALA A 49 8.06 -10.92 -19.96
CA ALA A 49 7.08 -12.00 -20.08
C ALA A 49 5.70 -11.66 -19.47
N GLY A 50 5.64 -10.73 -18.49
CA GLY A 50 4.39 -10.32 -17.84
C GLY A 50 4.37 -10.53 -16.33
N LYS A 51 5.45 -10.97 -15.69
CA LYS A 51 5.52 -11.21 -14.24
C LYS A 51 5.00 -10.03 -13.42
N THR A 52 5.52 -8.83 -13.66
CA THR A 52 5.08 -7.58 -13.01
C THR A 52 3.59 -7.29 -13.27
N ASN A 53 3.09 -7.60 -14.47
CA ASN A 53 1.69 -7.40 -14.81
C ASN A 53 0.76 -8.37 -14.05
N LEU A 54 1.21 -9.58 -13.72
CA LEU A 54 0.47 -10.51 -12.86
C LEU A 54 0.39 -9.98 -11.41
N LEU A 55 1.51 -9.44 -10.87
CA LEU A 55 1.52 -8.80 -9.56
C LEU A 55 0.60 -7.56 -9.54
N GLU A 56 0.66 -6.74 -10.60
CA GLU A 56 -0.22 -5.59 -10.76
C GLU A 56 -1.70 -6.01 -10.80
N ALA A 57 -2.02 -7.11 -11.47
CA ALA A 57 -3.38 -7.65 -11.53
C ALA A 57 -3.88 -8.12 -10.16
N LEU A 58 -3.04 -8.79 -9.35
CA LEU A 58 -3.35 -9.15 -7.96
C LEU A 58 -3.65 -7.90 -7.13
N TYR A 59 -2.79 -6.88 -7.23
CA TYR A 59 -3.01 -5.61 -6.55
C TYR A 59 -4.31 -4.94 -7.02
N PHE A 60 -4.55 -4.91 -8.33
CA PHE A 60 -5.76 -4.33 -8.92
C PHE A 60 -7.02 -5.06 -8.46
N GLY A 61 -7.03 -6.38 -8.44
CA GLY A 61 -8.14 -7.19 -7.94
C GLY A 61 -8.46 -6.93 -6.46
N CYS A 62 -7.43 -6.69 -5.63
CA CYS A 62 -7.61 -6.36 -4.21
C CYS A 62 -8.04 -4.91 -3.95
N THR A 63 -7.71 -3.94 -4.83
CA THR A 63 -7.83 -2.50 -4.52
C THR A 63 -8.64 -1.71 -5.52
N ALA A 64 -8.93 -2.27 -6.68
CA ALA A 64 -9.47 -1.61 -7.88
C ALA A 64 -8.61 -0.42 -8.35
N ARG A 65 -7.29 -0.43 -8.05
CA ARG A 65 -6.32 0.61 -8.45
C ARG A 65 -5.04 -0.05 -8.95
N SER A 66 -4.33 0.64 -9.84
CA SER A 66 -2.97 0.23 -10.21
C SER A 66 -1.95 0.85 -9.26
N PRO A 67 -0.90 0.12 -8.85
CA PRO A 67 0.23 0.68 -8.11
C PRO A 67 1.25 1.38 -9.00
N ARG A 68 1.13 1.25 -10.34
CA ARG A 68 2.11 1.71 -11.34
C ARG A 68 1.64 2.92 -12.15
N THR A 69 0.33 3.06 -12.35
CA THR A 69 -0.22 4.14 -13.18
C THR A 69 -1.52 4.68 -12.62
N SER A 70 -1.73 5.98 -12.76
CA SER A 70 -3.03 6.62 -12.57
C SER A 70 -3.87 6.61 -13.86
N ASN A 71 -3.26 6.33 -15.02
CA ASN A 71 -3.95 6.19 -16.29
C ASN A 71 -4.44 4.76 -16.50
N GLU A 72 -5.64 4.48 -16.06
CA GLU A 72 -6.21 3.13 -16.07
C GLU A 72 -6.44 2.55 -17.47
N ARG A 73 -6.42 3.38 -18.53
CA ARG A 73 -6.44 2.90 -19.93
C ARG A 73 -5.27 1.98 -20.25
N GLU A 74 -4.15 2.17 -19.54
CA GLU A 74 -2.97 1.32 -19.70
C GLU A 74 -3.15 -0.10 -19.15
N LEU A 75 -4.19 -0.37 -18.35
CA LEU A 75 -4.50 -1.70 -17.82
C LEU A 75 -5.13 -2.61 -18.88
N VAL A 76 -5.81 -2.03 -19.86
CA VAL A 76 -6.45 -2.79 -20.95
C VAL A 76 -5.39 -3.25 -21.95
N ARG A 77 -5.52 -4.48 -22.44
CA ARG A 77 -4.62 -5.05 -23.44
C ARG A 77 -4.67 -4.22 -24.74
N ARG A 78 -3.50 -3.93 -25.29
CA ARG A 78 -3.40 -3.23 -26.58
C ARG A 78 -3.95 -4.11 -27.71
N GLY A 79 -4.90 -3.58 -28.46
CA GLY A 79 -5.54 -4.32 -29.56
C GLY A 79 -6.62 -5.32 -29.12
N GLY A 80 -6.99 -5.33 -27.82
CA GLY A 80 -8.05 -6.16 -27.28
C GLY A 80 -9.45 -5.53 -27.37
N GLU A 81 -10.45 -6.24 -26.83
CA GLU A 81 -11.87 -5.84 -26.86
C GLU A 81 -12.23 -4.62 -25.96
N GLY A 82 -11.25 -3.99 -25.32
CA GLY A 82 -11.43 -2.77 -24.53
C GLY A 82 -11.90 -2.97 -23.09
N VAL A 83 -12.20 -4.20 -22.64
CA VAL A 83 -12.64 -4.50 -21.27
C VAL A 83 -11.63 -5.36 -20.54
N ALA A 84 -10.92 -4.79 -19.58
CA ALA A 84 -10.07 -5.57 -18.67
C ALA A 84 -10.89 -6.15 -17.52
N ARG A 85 -10.67 -7.43 -17.18
CA ARG A 85 -11.32 -8.09 -16.04
C ARG A 85 -10.30 -8.85 -15.21
N VAL A 86 -10.39 -8.67 -13.89
CA VAL A 86 -9.64 -9.43 -12.89
C VAL A 86 -10.63 -10.07 -11.94
N VAL A 87 -10.50 -11.37 -11.72
CA VAL A 87 -11.30 -12.13 -10.75
C VAL A 87 -10.35 -12.78 -9.76
N LEU A 88 -10.62 -12.62 -8.48
CA LEU A 88 -9.90 -13.26 -7.38
C LEU A 88 -10.86 -14.22 -6.67
N ASP A 89 -10.49 -15.49 -6.57
CA ASP A 89 -11.13 -16.44 -5.67
C ASP A 89 -10.32 -16.44 -4.36
N LEU A 90 -11.01 -16.31 -3.24
CA LEU A 90 -10.44 -16.18 -1.91
C LEU A 90 -10.88 -17.34 -1.03
N ALA A 91 -10.01 -17.79 -0.13
CA ALA A 91 -10.37 -18.65 0.98
C ALA A 91 -10.28 -17.84 2.28
N ALA A 92 -11.37 -17.84 3.06
CA ALA A 92 -11.47 -17.19 4.36
C ALA A 92 -12.01 -18.16 5.41
N ASP A 93 -12.02 -17.76 6.70
CA ASP A 93 -12.53 -18.60 7.79
C ASP A 93 -14.03 -18.88 7.67
N ASP A 94 -14.78 -17.96 7.06
CA ASP A 94 -16.23 -18.03 6.83
C ASP A 94 -16.61 -18.69 5.49
N GLY A 95 -15.62 -19.07 4.68
CA GLY A 95 -15.85 -19.77 3.42
C GLY A 95 -15.05 -19.24 2.24
N GLU A 96 -15.52 -19.58 1.06
CA GLU A 96 -14.95 -19.08 -0.21
C GLU A 96 -15.66 -17.81 -0.64
N HIS A 97 -14.88 -16.85 -1.12
CA HIS A 97 -15.38 -15.58 -1.63
C HIS A 97 -14.80 -15.27 -3.00
N ARG A 98 -15.49 -14.41 -3.75
CA ARG A 98 -15.06 -13.98 -5.07
C ARG A 98 -15.12 -12.46 -5.19
N ILE A 99 -14.00 -11.85 -5.60
CA ILE A 99 -13.94 -10.43 -5.96
C ILE A 99 -13.75 -10.31 -7.46
N GLU A 100 -14.58 -9.52 -8.11
CA GLU A 100 -14.47 -9.23 -9.54
C GLU A 100 -14.31 -7.74 -9.76
N VAL A 101 -13.31 -7.37 -10.55
CA VAL A 101 -13.04 -5.99 -10.98
C VAL A 101 -13.03 -5.95 -12.50
N GLY A 102 -14.03 -5.31 -13.08
CA GLY A 102 -14.13 -5.01 -14.50
C GLY A 102 -13.84 -3.54 -14.77
N PHE A 103 -13.12 -3.26 -15.84
CA PHE A 103 -12.79 -1.89 -16.24
C PHE A 103 -12.86 -1.73 -17.77
N HIS A 104 -13.62 -0.71 -18.18
CA HIS A 104 -13.65 -0.21 -19.56
C HIS A 104 -13.21 1.27 -19.55
N PRO A 105 -12.30 1.69 -20.45
CA PRO A 105 -11.87 3.08 -20.54
C PRO A 105 -13.03 4.05 -20.80
N GLY A 106 -13.23 5.00 -19.90
CA GLY A 106 -14.30 5.99 -19.98
C GLY A 106 -15.56 5.64 -19.21
N GLU A 107 -15.63 4.47 -18.60
CA GLU A 107 -16.74 4.03 -17.76
C GLU A 107 -16.33 3.88 -16.28
N ALA A 108 -17.33 3.85 -15.39
CA ALA A 108 -17.09 3.49 -14.00
C ALA A 108 -16.71 2.01 -13.90
N LYS A 109 -15.83 1.68 -12.94
CA LYS A 109 -15.45 0.28 -12.69
C LYS A 109 -16.65 -0.54 -12.23
N HIS A 110 -16.75 -1.75 -12.72
CA HIS A 110 -17.69 -2.73 -12.25
C HIS A 110 -17.05 -3.56 -11.14
N LEU A 111 -17.50 -3.36 -9.91
CA LEU A 111 -17.00 -4.07 -8.73
C LEU A 111 -18.09 -5.03 -8.24
N ARG A 112 -17.73 -6.30 -8.05
CA ARG A 112 -18.62 -7.30 -7.47
C ARG A 112 -17.91 -8.11 -6.40
N VAL A 113 -18.66 -8.46 -5.36
CA VAL A 113 -18.23 -9.41 -4.32
C VAL A 113 -19.33 -10.46 -4.18
N ASP A 114 -18.97 -11.72 -4.34
CA ASP A 114 -19.89 -12.88 -4.32
C ASP A 114 -21.12 -12.67 -5.24
N GLY A 115 -20.84 -12.12 -6.45
CA GLY A 115 -21.86 -11.80 -7.45
C GLY A 115 -22.64 -10.51 -7.20
N SER A 116 -22.59 -9.91 -6.02
CA SER A 116 -23.31 -8.69 -5.67
C SER A 116 -22.48 -7.44 -6.04
N PRO A 117 -23.08 -6.41 -6.65
CA PRO A 117 -22.38 -5.17 -6.95
C PRO A 117 -22.04 -4.39 -5.67
N VAL A 118 -20.86 -3.77 -5.63
CA VAL A 118 -20.39 -2.92 -4.54
C VAL A 118 -19.88 -1.58 -5.07
N GLU A 119 -20.06 -0.50 -4.31
CA GLU A 119 -19.57 0.83 -4.72
C GLU A 119 -18.06 0.97 -4.55
N SER A 120 -17.49 0.31 -3.55
CA SER A 120 -16.07 0.39 -3.24
C SER A 120 -15.57 -0.89 -2.57
N LEU A 121 -14.39 -1.36 -2.99
CA LEU A 121 -13.73 -2.47 -2.30
C LEU A 121 -13.20 -2.08 -0.91
N SER A 122 -13.04 -0.78 -0.61
CA SER A 122 -12.52 -0.34 0.69
C SER A 122 -13.41 -0.69 1.88
N THR A 123 -14.70 -0.87 1.65
CA THR A 123 -15.70 -1.22 2.68
C THR A 123 -15.94 -2.73 2.79
N VAL A 124 -15.34 -3.53 1.93
CA VAL A 124 -15.54 -4.99 1.86
C VAL A 124 -14.68 -5.69 2.90
N ALA A 125 -15.29 -6.41 3.82
CA ALA A 125 -14.63 -7.08 4.94
C ALA A 125 -13.69 -8.23 4.49
N VAL A 126 -14.07 -8.97 3.45
CA VAL A 126 -13.31 -10.10 2.88
C VAL A 126 -12.24 -9.66 1.89
N ARG A 127 -12.02 -8.37 1.72
CA ARG A 127 -10.95 -7.86 0.88
C ARG A 127 -9.59 -8.08 1.51
N PRO A 128 -8.64 -8.77 0.84
CA PRO A 128 -7.28 -8.88 1.33
C PRO A 128 -6.62 -7.49 1.42
N LEU A 129 -5.96 -7.21 2.54
CA LEU A 129 -4.98 -6.13 2.58
C LEU A 129 -3.81 -6.53 1.69
N VAL A 130 -3.23 -5.58 0.97
CA VAL A 130 -2.13 -5.86 0.06
C VAL A 130 -1.02 -4.83 0.23
N SER A 131 0.21 -5.32 0.33
CA SER A 131 1.43 -4.52 0.34
C SER A 131 2.25 -4.89 -0.90
N VAL A 132 2.76 -3.91 -1.62
CA VAL A 132 3.47 -4.16 -2.87
C VAL A 132 4.83 -3.48 -2.90
N PHE A 133 5.85 -4.26 -3.25
CA PHE A 133 7.18 -3.77 -3.60
C PHE A 133 7.36 -3.83 -5.11
N LEU A 134 7.39 -2.67 -5.73
CA LEU A 134 7.66 -2.47 -7.15
C LEU A 134 8.74 -1.39 -7.29
N PRO A 135 9.50 -1.35 -8.40
CA PRO A 135 10.51 -0.30 -8.63
C PRO A 135 9.95 1.12 -8.48
N GLU A 136 8.73 1.35 -8.94
CA GLU A 136 8.04 2.64 -8.86
C GLU A 136 7.72 3.06 -7.40
N ARG A 137 7.58 2.10 -6.49
CA ARG A 137 7.34 2.37 -5.06
C ARG A 137 8.54 3.00 -4.34
N LEU A 138 9.72 3.00 -4.96
CA LEU A 138 10.88 3.69 -4.43
C LEU A 138 10.64 5.21 -4.27
N GLU A 139 9.62 5.74 -4.97
CA GLU A 139 9.09 7.10 -4.75
C GLU A 139 8.64 7.37 -3.30
N LEU A 140 8.32 6.33 -2.50
CA LEU A 140 8.05 6.50 -1.06
C LEU A 140 9.30 6.94 -0.29
N VAL A 141 10.49 6.55 -0.74
CA VAL A 141 11.75 6.93 -0.08
C VAL A 141 12.29 8.22 -0.70
N LYS A 142 12.45 8.27 -2.03
CA LYS A 142 13.13 9.38 -2.73
C LYS A 142 12.21 10.49 -3.24
N GLY A 143 10.92 10.20 -3.41
CA GLY A 143 9.98 11.08 -4.07
C GLY A 143 9.43 12.22 -3.21
N ALA A 144 8.38 12.86 -3.71
CA ALA A 144 7.74 13.99 -3.06
C ALA A 144 7.00 13.61 -1.77
N PRO A 145 6.89 14.52 -0.80
CA PRO A 145 6.16 14.31 0.45
C PRO A 145 4.71 13.83 0.26
N ALA A 146 4.08 14.20 -0.86
CA ALA A 146 2.70 13.80 -1.15
C ALA A 146 2.51 12.28 -1.24
N ALA A 147 3.49 11.56 -1.84
CA ALA A 147 3.46 10.11 -1.93
C ALA A 147 3.52 9.46 -0.54
N ARG A 148 4.41 9.95 0.33
CA ARG A 148 4.54 9.45 1.71
C ARG A 148 3.31 9.72 2.56
N ARG A 149 2.70 10.92 2.45
CA ARG A 149 1.43 11.21 3.13
C ARG A 149 0.31 10.29 2.66
N ALA A 150 0.16 10.13 1.34
CA ALA A 150 -0.87 9.25 0.79
C ALA A 150 -0.69 7.79 1.26
N HIS A 151 0.55 7.32 1.33
CA HIS A 151 0.89 6.00 1.85
C HIS A 151 0.59 5.88 3.36
N LEU A 152 1.02 6.84 4.18
CA LEU A 152 0.73 6.85 5.61
C LEU A 152 -0.78 6.88 5.89
N ASP A 153 -1.56 7.65 5.11
CA ASP A 153 -3.02 7.67 5.22
C ASP A 153 -3.65 6.31 4.87
N GLN A 154 -3.05 5.54 3.93
CA GLN A 154 -3.47 4.18 3.63
C GLN A 154 -3.16 3.22 4.78
N VAL A 155 -1.99 3.36 5.41
CA VAL A 155 -1.61 2.57 6.60
C VAL A 155 -2.57 2.86 7.76
N VAL A 156 -2.88 4.13 8.05
CA VAL A 156 -3.87 4.53 9.06
C VAL A 156 -5.23 3.88 8.78
N ALA A 157 -5.72 3.95 7.54
CA ALA A 157 -7.00 3.33 7.16
C ALA A 157 -6.98 1.80 7.26
N ALA A 158 -5.83 1.17 7.03
CA ALA A 158 -5.66 -0.28 7.17
C ALA A 158 -5.61 -0.70 8.65
N LEU A 159 -4.91 0.06 9.49
CA LEU A 159 -4.83 -0.19 10.94
C LEU A 159 -6.18 0.04 11.65
N TRP A 160 -6.85 1.13 11.31
CA TRP A 160 -8.09 1.58 11.96
C TRP A 160 -9.16 1.95 10.90
N PRO A 161 -9.94 0.99 10.38
CA PRO A 161 -10.97 1.26 9.36
C PRO A 161 -11.99 2.32 9.76
N SER A 162 -12.32 2.42 11.05
CA SER A 162 -13.21 3.47 11.59
C SER A 162 -12.65 4.88 11.43
N ARG A 163 -11.34 5.03 11.23
CA ARG A 163 -10.67 6.33 11.03
C ARG A 163 -10.45 6.66 9.54
N ALA A 164 -10.83 5.77 8.62
CA ALA A 164 -10.63 5.96 7.18
C ALA A 164 -11.30 7.24 6.64
N GLU A 165 -12.39 7.69 7.27
CA GLU A 165 -13.12 8.89 6.87
C GLU A 165 -12.41 10.20 7.27
N THR A 166 -11.51 10.18 8.26
CA THR A 166 -10.82 11.40 8.77
C THR A 166 -10.11 12.15 7.63
N ARG A 167 -9.36 11.42 6.80
CA ARG A 167 -8.69 12.01 5.64
C ARG A 167 -9.66 12.62 4.64
N THR A 168 -10.76 11.94 4.35
CA THR A 168 -11.78 12.40 3.40
C THR A 168 -12.46 13.67 3.90
N ALA A 169 -12.83 13.70 5.19
CA ALA A 169 -13.41 14.86 5.84
C ALA A 169 -12.46 16.06 5.82
N TYR A 170 -11.19 15.85 6.18
CA TYR A 170 -10.15 16.88 6.08
C TYR A 170 -10.00 17.40 4.65
N SER A 171 -9.95 16.51 3.65
CA SER A 171 -9.78 16.90 2.25
C SER A 171 -10.98 17.73 1.73
N ARG A 172 -12.19 17.38 2.15
CA ARG A 172 -13.41 18.16 1.83
C ARG A 172 -13.38 19.55 2.46
N ALA A 173 -13.04 19.63 3.76
CA ALA A 173 -12.91 20.92 4.46
C ALA A 173 -11.84 21.80 3.82
N LEU A 174 -10.69 21.23 3.45
CA LEU A 174 -9.61 21.93 2.76
C LEU A 174 -10.05 22.46 1.37
N ALA A 175 -10.78 21.66 0.61
CA ALA A 175 -11.29 22.07 -0.70
C ALA A 175 -12.28 23.24 -0.56
N GLN A 176 -13.20 23.19 0.40
CA GLN A 176 -14.15 24.27 0.66
C GLN A 176 -13.44 25.55 1.14
N ARG A 177 -12.48 25.41 2.08
CA ARG A 177 -11.69 26.55 2.52
C ARG A 177 -10.91 27.18 1.36
N ASN A 178 -10.27 26.39 0.50
CA ASN A 178 -9.55 26.89 -0.67
C ASN A 178 -10.47 27.60 -1.67
N ALA A 179 -11.67 27.06 -1.91
CA ALA A 179 -12.66 27.73 -2.75
C ALA A 179 -13.07 29.10 -2.19
N LEU A 180 -13.23 29.18 -0.85
CA LEU A 180 -13.54 30.45 -0.18
C LEU A 180 -12.36 31.44 -0.21
N VAL A 181 -11.12 30.96 -0.01
CA VAL A 181 -9.88 31.77 -0.15
C VAL A 181 -9.81 32.39 -1.56
N ALA A 182 -10.07 31.60 -2.60
CA ALA A 182 -10.08 32.08 -3.99
C ALA A 182 -11.15 33.15 -4.22
N ARG A 183 -12.37 32.96 -3.68
CA ARG A 183 -13.47 33.95 -3.76
C ARG A 183 -13.16 35.23 -2.98
N ALA A 184 -12.61 35.11 -1.77
CA ALA A 184 -12.24 36.27 -0.95
C ALA A 184 -11.11 37.08 -1.61
N ARG A 185 -10.13 36.40 -2.22
CA ARG A 185 -9.08 37.04 -3.03
C ARG A 185 -9.64 37.85 -4.21
N ALA A 186 -10.69 37.34 -4.82
CA ALA A 186 -11.39 38.02 -5.93
C ALA A 186 -12.38 39.12 -5.47
N GLY A 187 -12.47 39.41 -4.16
CA GLY A 187 -13.43 40.35 -3.61
C GLY A 187 -14.89 39.87 -3.56
N ALA A 188 -15.14 38.57 -3.89
CA ALA A 188 -16.46 37.99 -3.95
C ALA A 188 -16.93 37.31 -2.65
N ALA A 189 -16.13 37.39 -1.57
CA ALA A 189 -16.48 36.92 -0.22
C ALA A 189 -15.74 37.72 0.84
N ALA A 190 -16.35 37.86 2.02
CA ALA A 190 -15.72 38.52 3.15
C ALA A 190 -14.67 37.53 3.79
N PRO A 191 -13.45 38.01 4.16
CA PRO A 191 -12.47 37.18 4.83
C PRO A 191 -12.94 36.52 6.15
N ALA A 192 -13.87 37.17 6.87
CA ALA A 192 -14.48 36.62 8.09
C ALA A 192 -15.26 35.31 7.84
N ALA A 193 -15.74 35.08 6.62
CA ALA A 193 -16.40 33.82 6.27
C ALA A 193 -15.46 32.59 6.36
N LEU A 194 -14.14 32.81 6.46
CA LEU A 194 -13.14 31.74 6.69
C LEU A 194 -13.17 31.19 8.12
N ASP A 195 -13.74 31.88 9.11
CA ASP A 195 -13.71 31.45 10.51
C ASP A 195 -14.32 30.04 10.71
N ALA A 196 -15.49 29.81 10.12
CA ALA A 196 -16.16 28.50 10.21
C ALA A 196 -15.36 27.39 9.53
N TRP A 197 -14.73 27.69 8.39
CA TRP A 197 -13.90 26.71 7.68
C TRP A 197 -12.53 26.50 8.32
N ASP A 198 -11.97 27.50 9.01
CA ASP A 198 -10.76 27.36 9.81
C ASP A 198 -11.02 26.38 10.98
N ALA A 199 -12.15 26.54 11.69
CA ALA A 199 -12.54 25.64 12.77
C ALA A 199 -12.81 24.21 12.28
N GLU A 200 -13.55 24.05 11.16
CA GLU A 200 -13.86 22.73 10.58
C GLU A 200 -12.60 22.02 10.07
N LEU A 201 -11.73 22.74 9.37
CA LEU A 201 -10.46 22.23 8.89
C LEU A 201 -9.53 21.84 10.05
N ALA A 202 -9.50 22.64 11.12
CA ALA A 202 -8.69 22.39 12.29
C ALA A 202 -9.15 21.14 13.04
N ARG A 203 -10.47 20.97 13.25
CA ARG A 203 -11.05 19.80 13.91
C ARG A 203 -10.66 18.48 13.21
N HIS A 204 -10.77 18.42 11.89
CA HIS A 204 -10.35 17.25 11.12
C HIS A 204 -8.83 17.15 11.00
N GLY A 205 -8.14 18.29 10.98
CA GLY A 205 -6.69 18.36 10.86
C GLY A 205 -5.96 17.76 12.06
N ILE A 206 -6.36 18.12 13.26
CA ILE A 206 -5.77 17.56 14.49
C ILE A 206 -5.98 16.06 14.56
N ARG A 207 -7.19 15.58 14.23
CA ARG A 207 -7.45 14.15 14.21
C ARG A 207 -6.56 13.40 13.22
N LEU A 208 -6.38 13.95 12.02
CA LEU A 208 -5.50 13.37 11.00
C LEU A 208 -4.04 13.35 11.45
N MET A 209 -3.56 14.41 12.12
CA MET A 209 -2.20 14.48 12.65
C MET A 209 -1.99 13.42 13.75
N GLN A 210 -2.93 13.28 14.69
CA GLN A 210 -2.90 12.27 15.74
C GLN A 210 -2.90 10.85 15.20
N ASP A 211 -3.79 10.55 14.23
CA ASP A 211 -3.87 9.25 13.59
C ASP A 211 -2.54 8.87 12.89
N ARG A 212 -1.90 9.82 12.23
CA ARG A 212 -0.59 9.63 11.58
C ARG A 212 0.55 9.44 12.60
N ALA A 213 0.57 10.23 13.66
CA ALA A 213 1.58 10.11 14.71
C ALA A 213 1.51 8.73 15.37
N GLU A 214 0.30 8.28 15.77
CA GLU A 214 0.07 6.96 16.36
C GLU A 214 0.52 5.82 15.42
N ALA A 215 0.28 5.95 14.12
CA ALA A 215 0.74 4.96 13.14
C ALA A 215 2.26 4.90 13.05
N VAL A 216 2.93 6.06 13.04
CA VAL A 216 4.40 6.13 12.97
C VAL A 216 5.04 5.63 14.26
N ASP A 217 4.46 5.94 15.43
CA ASP A 217 4.93 5.43 16.72
C ASP A 217 4.89 3.90 16.78
N GLY A 218 3.85 3.28 16.20
CA GLY A 218 3.77 1.82 16.09
C GLY A 218 4.73 1.22 15.05
N LEU A 219 4.98 1.94 13.96
CA LEU A 219 5.86 1.46 12.87
C LEU A 219 7.34 1.61 13.17
N CYS A 220 7.74 2.69 13.87
CA CYS A 220 9.14 3.07 14.02
C CYS A 220 10.01 1.96 14.64
N PRO A 221 9.64 1.34 15.79
CA PRO A 221 10.46 0.28 16.36
C PRO A 221 10.61 -0.94 15.43
N LEU A 222 9.53 -1.34 14.76
CA LEU A 222 9.55 -2.45 13.80
C LEU A 222 10.41 -2.13 12.58
N PHE A 223 10.31 -0.91 12.08
CA PHE A 223 11.14 -0.43 10.97
C PHE A 223 12.63 -0.43 11.32
N THR A 224 12.99 0.07 12.51
CA THR A 224 14.38 0.10 12.99
C THR A 224 14.96 -1.30 13.09
N GLU A 225 14.23 -2.26 13.70
CA GLU A 225 14.65 -3.64 13.83
C GLU A 225 14.82 -4.33 12.47
N LEU A 226 13.84 -4.21 11.60
CA LEU A 226 13.85 -4.82 10.26
C LEU A 226 14.92 -4.21 9.36
N ALA A 227 15.14 -2.91 9.44
CA ALA A 227 16.18 -2.22 8.68
C ALA A 227 17.59 -2.73 9.09
N ALA A 228 17.83 -2.88 10.38
CA ALA A 228 19.08 -3.46 10.89
C ALA A 228 19.24 -4.91 10.45
N SER A 229 18.19 -5.72 10.58
CA SER A 229 18.18 -7.13 10.15
C SER A 229 18.43 -7.28 8.66
N LEU A 230 17.90 -6.37 7.82
CA LEU A 230 18.14 -6.33 6.38
C LEU A 230 19.49 -5.68 6.00
N GLY A 231 20.35 -5.37 7.00
CA GLY A 231 21.72 -4.91 6.80
C GLY A 231 21.87 -3.45 6.42
N LEU A 232 20.95 -2.57 6.79
CA LEU A 232 21.19 -1.14 6.71
C LEU A 232 22.29 -0.73 7.70
N PRO A 233 23.35 -0.02 7.27
CA PRO A 233 24.45 0.38 8.14
C PRO A 233 24.06 1.59 8.98
N GLY A 234 23.80 1.40 10.27
CA GLY A 234 23.41 2.45 11.21
C GLY A 234 21.93 2.41 11.57
N GLU A 235 21.56 3.27 12.49
CA GLU A 235 20.20 3.33 13.00
C GLU A 235 19.24 3.93 11.97
N ALA A 236 18.22 3.18 11.61
CA ALA A 236 17.14 3.62 10.73
C ALA A 236 15.94 4.08 11.58
N GLU A 237 15.34 5.20 11.22
CA GLU A 237 14.25 5.84 11.97
C GLU A 237 13.14 6.31 11.02
N LEU A 238 11.89 6.15 11.46
CA LEU A 238 10.74 6.86 10.88
C LEU A 238 10.41 8.04 11.77
N ARG A 239 10.28 9.23 11.17
CA ARG A 239 9.93 10.45 11.90
C ARG A 239 8.79 11.18 11.24
N TYR A 240 7.67 11.30 11.96
CA TYR A 240 6.57 12.16 11.53
C TYR A 240 6.87 13.62 11.89
N ARG A 241 6.73 14.50 10.89
CA ARG A 241 6.93 15.95 11.02
C ARG A 241 5.65 16.67 10.66
N PRO A 242 4.79 16.96 11.63
CA PRO A 242 3.61 17.78 11.40
C PRO A 242 4.03 19.21 11.03
N ARG A 243 3.26 19.83 10.13
CA ARG A 243 3.48 21.24 9.75
C ARG A 243 3.01 22.21 10.81
N SER A 244 2.03 21.82 11.60
CA SER A 244 1.51 22.57 12.76
C SER A 244 2.13 22.05 14.04
N ALA A 245 2.32 22.96 15.01
CA ALA A 245 2.71 22.61 16.37
C ALA A 245 1.50 22.57 17.32
N ALA A 246 0.28 22.75 16.80
CA ALA A 246 -0.93 22.74 17.62
C ALA A 246 -1.28 21.32 18.08
N ASP A 247 -1.68 21.20 19.34
CA ASP A 247 -2.10 19.94 19.97
C ASP A 247 -3.62 19.75 19.94
N ASP A 248 -4.38 20.83 19.70
CA ASP A 248 -5.83 20.85 19.65
C ASP A 248 -6.40 21.66 18.47
N ALA A 249 -7.72 21.57 18.30
CA ALA A 249 -8.39 22.22 17.18
C ALA A 249 -8.38 23.74 17.26
N ASP A 250 -8.46 24.31 18.47
CA ASP A 250 -8.47 25.76 18.66
C ASP A 250 -7.09 26.34 18.32
N GLY A 251 -6.02 25.68 18.73
CA GLY A 251 -4.66 26.03 18.37
C GLY A 251 -4.41 26.02 16.87
N LEU A 252 -4.85 24.95 16.19
CA LEU A 252 -4.70 24.88 14.73
C LEU A 252 -5.58 25.91 14.01
N ALA A 253 -6.80 26.17 14.47
CA ALA A 253 -7.65 27.22 13.94
C ALA A 253 -7.00 28.60 14.10
N ALA A 254 -6.40 28.89 15.27
CA ALA A 254 -5.66 30.12 15.51
C ALA A 254 -4.42 30.25 14.59
N GLU A 255 -3.70 29.17 14.34
CA GLU A 255 -2.59 29.16 13.37
C GLU A 255 -3.08 29.43 11.94
N LEU A 256 -4.21 28.87 11.53
CA LEU A 256 -4.83 29.14 10.22
C LEU A 256 -5.26 30.61 10.10
N ALA A 257 -5.92 31.15 11.13
CA ALA A 257 -6.34 32.55 11.17
C ALA A 257 -5.16 33.51 11.04
N LYS A 258 -4.06 33.28 11.76
CA LYS A 258 -2.81 34.07 11.67
C LYS A 258 -2.19 34.07 10.26
N ARG A 259 -2.39 33.00 9.48
CA ARG A 259 -1.84 32.85 8.12
C ARG A 259 -2.80 33.26 7.01
N ARG A 260 -3.99 33.68 7.36
CA ARG A 260 -5.09 33.97 6.42
C ARG A 260 -4.68 34.98 5.33
N GLN A 261 -3.98 36.07 5.73
CA GLN A 261 -3.51 37.07 4.77
C GLN A 261 -2.56 36.44 3.72
N ALA A 262 -1.62 35.62 4.16
CA ALA A 262 -0.70 34.93 3.25
C ALA A 262 -1.40 33.90 2.36
N ASP A 263 -2.46 33.23 2.88
CA ASP A 263 -3.27 32.31 2.07
C ASP A 263 -4.08 33.05 1.02
N LEU A 264 -4.63 34.23 1.34
CA LEU A 264 -5.31 35.10 0.37
C LEU A 264 -4.38 35.57 -0.74
N GLU A 265 -3.15 35.97 -0.41
CA GLU A 265 -2.15 36.37 -1.40
C GLU A 265 -1.77 35.21 -2.34
N ARG A 266 -1.64 33.99 -1.81
CA ARG A 266 -1.28 32.77 -2.57
C ARG A 266 -2.48 32.18 -3.33
N GLY A 267 -3.70 32.39 -2.85
CA GLY A 267 -4.92 31.80 -3.38
C GLY A 267 -5.23 30.38 -2.89
N PHE A 268 -4.52 29.88 -1.88
CA PHE A 268 -4.74 28.54 -1.29
C PHE A 268 -4.17 28.46 0.12
N THR A 269 -4.65 27.45 0.88
CA THR A 269 -4.15 27.10 2.23
C THR A 269 -2.77 26.51 2.16
N ALA A 270 -1.79 27.16 2.82
CA ALA A 270 -0.40 26.72 2.81
C ALA A 270 0.06 26.06 4.13
N HIS A 271 -0.86 25.88 5.11
CA HIS A 271 -0.55 25.36 6.44
C HIS A 271 -1.55 24.29 6.87
N GLY A 272 -1.05 23.26 7.56
CA GLY A 272 -1.84 22.14 8.07
C GLY A 272 -1.40 20.78 7.55
N PRO A 273 -2.11 19.67 7.90
CA PRO A 273 -1.71 18.29 7.66
C PRO A 273 -1.43 17.91 6.20
N HIS A 274 -2.00 18.61 5.24
CA HIS A 274 -1.68 18.41 3.81
C HIS A 274 -0.26 18.86 3.44
N ARG A 275 0.51 19.41 4.39
CA ARG A 275 1.92 19.84 4.25
C ARG A 275 2.87 19.07 5.17
N ASP A 276 2.38 18.08 5.91
CA ASP A 276 3.20 17.25 6.79
C ASP A 276 4.20 16.41 6.00
N GLU A 277 5.19 15.88 6.73
CA GLU A 277 6.23 15.02 6.18
C GLU A 277 6.40 13.76 7.02
N LEU A 278 6.56 12.62 6.36
CA LEU A 278 7.11 11.40 6.92
C LEU A 278 8.55 11.27 6.44
N GLN A 279 9.51 11.32 7.35
CA GLN A 279 10.92 11.19 7.05
C GLN A 279 11.39 9.77 7.34
N LEU A 280 12.12 9.19 6.38
CA LEU A 280 12.91 7.97 6.57
C LEU A 280 14.36 8.43 6.74
N LEU A 281 14.93 8.14 7.90
CA LEU A 281 16.27 8.57 8.27
C LEU A 281 17.20 7.35 8.42
N LEU A 282 18.47 7.54 8.15
CA LEU A 282 19.55 6.59 8.43
C LEU A 282 20.69 7.35 9.09
N ALA A 283 21.07 6.94 10.30
CA ALA A 283 22.05 7.65 11.13
C ALA A 283 21.73 9.16 11.24
N GLY A 284 20.46 9.51 11.42
CA GLY A 284 19.96 10.88 11.54
C GLY A 284 19.85 11.67 10.23
N ALA A 285 20.34 11.15 9.09
CA ALA A 285 20.29 11.81 7.79
C ALA A 285 19.13 11.29 6.93
N PRO A 286 18.42 12.17 6.18
CA PRO A 286 17.33 11.75 5.30
C PRO A 286 17.80 10.81 4.18
N LEU A 287 17.26 9.58 4.12
CA LEU A 287 17.56 8.60 3.07
C LEU A 287 17.26 9.11 1.66
N ARG A 288 16.28 10.00 1.52
CA ARG A 288 15.95 10.63 0.25
C ARG A 288 17.13 11.37 -0.39
N ALA A 289 17.95 12.04 0.43
CA ALA A 289 19.03 12.90 -0.05
C ALA A 289 20.41 12.21 0.03
N TYR A 290 20.62 11.35 1.00
CA TYR A 290 21.93 10.82 1.34
C TYR A 290 22.03 9.29 1.22
N GLY A 291 20.91 8.58 1.07
CA GLY A 291 20.91 7.13 0.92
C GLY A 291 21.31 6.70 -0.49
N SER A 292 22.16 5.68 -0.61
CA SER A 292 22.39 4.98 -1.87
C SER A 292 21.12 4.28 -2.36
N GLN A 293 21.05 3.91 -3.64
CA GLN A 293 19.88 3.19 -4.17
C GLN A 293 19.62 1.87 -3.41
N GLY A 294 20.66 1.12 -3.09
CA GLY A 294 20.55 -0.10 -2.28
C GLY A 294 19.98 0.18 -0.89
N GLN A 295 20.48 1.23 -0.20
CA GLN A 295 19.95 1.64 1.10
C GLN A 295 18.49 2.07 1.04
N GLN A 296 18.10 2.82 0.01
CA GLN A 296 16.71 3.25 -0.19
C GLN A 296 15.77 2.06 -0.45
N ARG A 297 16.21 1.05 -1.22
CA ARG A 297 15.45 -0.19 -1.48
C ARG A 297 15.32 -1.04 -0.22
N THR A 298 16.41 -1.23 0.52
CA THR A 298 16.38 -1.95 1.81
C THR A 298 15.47 -1.24 2.81
N ALA A 299 15.50 0.09 2.89
CA ALA A 299 14.59 0.86 3.74
C ALA A 299 13.12 0.71 3.31
N LEU A 300 12.84 0.69 2.00
CA LEU A 300 11.48 0.44 1.52
C LEU A 300 11.00 -0.97 1.91
N LEU A 301 11.85 -2.00 1.77
CA LEU A 301 11.53 -3.35 2.22
C LEU A 301 11.26 -3.39 3.71
N ALA A 302 12.15 -2.79 4.52
CA ALA A 302 11.97 -2.71 5.97
C ALA A 302 10.64 -2.04 6.35
N LEU A 303 10.27 -0.95 5.67
CA LEU A 303 8.99 -0.26 5.88
C LEU A 303 7.80 -1.17 5.59
N LEU A 304 7.78 -1.86 4.44
CA LEU A 304 6.68 -2.73 4.05
C LEU A 304 6.54 -3.94 4.97
N PHE A 305 7.65 -4.49 5.46
CA PHE A 305 7.61 -5.57 6.44
C PHE A 305 7.22 -5.08 7.84
N ALA A 306 7.61 -3.88 8.24
CA ALA A 306 7.13 -3.24 9.48
C ALA A 306 5.61 -3.04 9.45
N GLU A 307 5.08 -2.53 8.35
CA GLU A 307 3.63 -2.41 8.12
C GLU A 307 2.92 -3.76 8.20
N ARG A 308 3.48 -4.80 7.54
CA ARG A 308 2.94 -6.15 7.60
C ARG A 308 2.87 -6.67 9.03
N SER A 309 3.96 -6.52 9.80
CA SER A 309 4.03 -6.97 11.19
C SER A 309 3.02 -6.24 12.06
N LEU A 310 2.94 -4.91 11.95
CA LEU A 310 1.98 -4.10 12.70
C LEU A 310 0.53 -4.43 12.33
N LEU A 311 0.23 -4.64 11.04
CA LEU A 311 -1.10 -5.03 10.59
C LEU A 311 -1.46 -6.44 11.05
N ALA A 312 -0.53 -7.39 11.01
CA ALA A 312 -0.75 -8.75 11.52
C ALA A 312 -1.06 -8.73 13.02
N GLU A 313 -0.32 -7.93 13.80
CA GLU A 313 -0.56 -7.77 15.23
C GLU A 313 -1.92 -7.14 15.54
N ARG A 314 -2.25 -6.03 14.88
CA ARG A 314 -3.45 -5.22 15.17
C ARG A 314 -4.73 -5.77 14.57
N ARG A 315 -4.64 -6.45 13.43
CA ARG A 315 -5.79 -6.93 12.66
C ARG A 315 -5.91 -8.44 12.64
N ALA A 316 -4.95 -9.18 13.20
CA ALA A 316 -4.83 -10.65 13.10
C ALA A 316 -4.87 -11.19 11.65
N ARG A 317 -4.67 -10.34 10.67
CA ARG A 317 -4.68 -10.66 9.22
C ARG A 317 -3.50 -9.95 8.54
N PRO A 318 -2.41 -10.67 8.24
CA PRO A 318 -1.29 -10.08 7.50
C PRO A 318 -1.72 -9.73 6.07
N PRO A 319 -1.20 -8.64 5.49
CA PRO A 319 -1.45 -8.33 4.09
C PRO A 319 -0.80 -9.34 3.16
N LEU A 320 -1.41 -9.55 1.98
CA LEU A 320 -0.76 -10.21 0.85
C LEU A 320 0.44 -9.38 0.42
N MET A 321 1.64 -9.99 0.44
CA MET A 321 2.86 -9.33 0.00
C MET A 321 3.12 -9.61 -1.48
N LEU A 322 3.28 -8.58 -2.28
CA LEU A 322 3.63 -8.67 -3.71
C LEU A 322 5.01 -8.04 -3.91
N LEU A 323 6.00 -8.83 -4.35
CA LEU A 323 7.38 -8.38 -4.49
C LEU A 323 7.89 -8.64 -5.92
N ASP A 324 8.25 -7.57 -6.62
CA ASP A 324 8.76 -7.66 -7.98
C ASP A 324 10.28 -7.60 -8.00
N ASP A 325 10.90 -8.68 -8.45
CA ASP A 325 12.33 -8.87 -8.70
C ASP A 325 13.27 -8.42 -7.55
N VAL A 326 12.80 -8.59 -6.31
CA VAL A 326 13.55 -8.10 -5.15
C VAL A 326 14.81 -8.93 -4.84
N MET A 327 14.81 -10.22 -5.22
CA MET A 327 15.91 -11.14 -4.91
C MET A 327 17.16 -10.89 -5.75
N SER A 328 17.02 -10.38 -6.97
CA SER A 328 18.14 -10.14 -7.89
C SER A 328 19.21 -9.18 -7.33
N GLU A 329 18.79 -8.29 -6.41
CA GLU A 329 19.61 -7.20 -5.89
C GLU A 329 20.17 -7.46 -4.47
N LEU A 330 19.85 -8.62 -3.89
CA LEU A 330 20.28 -9.00 -2.55
C LEU A 330 21.41 -10.03 -2.61
N ASP A 331 22.34 -9.95 -1.65
CA ASP A 331 23.29 -11.02 -1.38
C ASP A 331 22.61 -12.26 -0.78
N ALA A 332 23.35 -13.37 -0.67
CA ALA A 332 22.80 -14.65 -0.24
C ALA A 332 22.20 -14.59 1.18
N GLU A 333 22.84 -13.89 2.10
CA GLU A 333 22.40 -13.78 3.50
C GLU A 333 21.06 -13.01 3.59
N ARG A 334 20.96 -11.89 2.89
CA ARG A 334 19.72 -11.10 2.83
C ARG A 334 18.59 -11.83 2.10
N ARG A 335 18.90 -12.63 1.06
CA ARG A 335 17.92 -13.51 0.41
C ARG A 335 17.32 -14.52 1.37
N GLU A 336 18.16 -15.18 2.17
CA GLU A 336 17.70 -16.15 3.19
C GLU A 336 16.80 -15.47 4.23
N LEU A 337 17.23 -14.31 4.74
CA LEU A 337 16.43 -13.55 5.70
C LEU A 337 15.07 -13.15 5.11
N LEU A 338 15.06 -12.56 3.90
CA LEU A 338 13.85 -12.15 3.22
C LEU A 338 12.91 -13.34 2.97
N ALA A 339 13.46 -14.46 2.49
CA ALA A 339 12.67 -15.67 2.29
C ALA A 339 12.10 -16.21 3.61
N GLY A 340 12.84 -16.12 4.72
CA GLY A 340 12.37 -16.43 6.07
C GLY A 340 11.18 -15.55 6.48
N LEU A 341 11.31 -14.24 6.31
CA LEU A 341 10.25 -13.27 6.59
C LEU A 341 8.99 -13.52 5.74
N LEU A 342 9.14 -13.87 4.47
CA LEU A 342 8.01 -14.17 3.58
C LEU A 342 7.28 -15.46 3.99
N ARG A 343 8.01 -16.47 4.45
CA ARG A 343 7.42 -17.75 4.89
C ARG A 343 6.72 -17.69 6.24
N SER A 344 7.19 -16.81 7.13
CA SER A 344 6.71 -16.78 8.52
C SER A 344 5.40 -16.04 8.74
N GLY A 345 4.86 -15.34 7.75
CA GLY A 345 3.78 -14.40 8.05
C GLY A 345 2.75 -14.19 6.95
N GLY A 346 1.96 -15.19 6.58
CA GLY A 346 0.85 -15.03 5.63
C GLY A 346 1.26 -15.24 4.17
N GLN A 347 0.43 -14.81 3.26
CA GLN A 347 0.60 -15.06 1.84
C GLN A 347 1.53 -14.05 1.17
N ALA A 348 2.41 -14.53 0.29
CA ALA A 348 3.31 -13.71 -0.48
C ALA A 348 3.46 -14.22 -1.92
N VAL A 349 3.60 -13.30 -2.87
CA VAL A 349 3.91 -13.59 -4.27
C VAL A 349 5.16 -12.80 -4.65
N ILE A 350 6.20 -13.50 -5.08
CA ILE A 350 7.46 -12.90 -5.52
C ILE A 350 7.71 -13.22 -6.97
N SER A 351 8.06 -12.21 -7.77
CA SER A 351 8.54 -12.42 -9.13
C SER A 351 10.06 -12.49 -9.18
N THR A 352 10.60 -13.30 -10.07
CA THR A 352 12.04 -13.39 -10.36
C THR A 352 12.30 -13.92 -11.76
N THR A 353 13.47 -13.60 -12.32
CA THR A 353 14.00 -14.27 -13.51
C THR A 353 14.72 -15.58 -13.15
N GLU A 354 15.24 -15.67 -11.94
CA GLU A 354 16.10 -16.76 -11.44
C GLU A 354 15.48 -17.37 -10.18
N PRO A 355 14.64 -18.43 -10.33
CA PRO A 355 13.93 -19.04 -9.19
C PRO A 355 14.88 -19.63 -8.14
N GLU A 356 16.12 -19.98 -8.50
CA GLU A 356 17.19 -20.41 -7.61
C GLU A 356 17.66 -19.33 -6.61
N HIS A 357 17.39 -18.08 -6.92
CA HIS A 357 17.64 -16.95 -6.00
C HIS A 357 16.64 -16.87 -4.85
N VAL A 358 15.55 -17.66 -4.89
CA VAL A 358 14.58 -17.75 -3.79
C VAL A 358 14.92 -18.95 -2.91
N PRO A 359 15.57 -18.76 -1.75
CA PRO A 359 16.02 -19.85 -0.90
C PRO A 359 14.89 -20.72 -0.35
N GLY A 360 15.16 -22.00 -0.14
CA GLY A 360 14.25 -22.95 0.49
C GLY A 360 13.03 -23.30 -0.35
N THR A 361 13.22 -23.19 -1.64
CA THR A 361 12.32 -23.60 -2.72
C THR A 361 10.83 -23.74 -2.38
N ALA A 362 10.07 -22.73 -2.67
CA ALA A 362 8.65 -22.83 -2.96
C ALA A 362 8.34 -23.94 -4.02
N LEU A 363 9.37 -24.45 -4.68
CA LEU A 363 9.37 -25.50 -5.70
C LEU A 363 8.76 -26.82 -5.23
N ALA A 364 8.85 -27.15 -3.94
CA ALA A 364 8.48 -28.47 -3.42
C ALA A 364 6.98 -28.63 -3.10
N ARG A 365 6.16 -27.54 -3.10
CA ARG A 365 4.75 -27.60 -2.68
C ARG A 365 3.77 -26.78 -3.55
N GLY A 366 3.97 -26.72 -4.87
CA GLY A 366 2.97 -26.13 -5.76
C GLY A 366 2.97 -24.60 -5.86
N GLY A 367 3.99 -23.92 -5.29
CA GLY A 367 4.09 -22.46 -5.31
C GLY A 367 4.92 -21.87 -6.47
N LEU A 368 5.08 -22.55 -7.61
CA LEU A 368 5.80 -22.04 -8.78
C LEU A 368 4.85 -21.76 -9.94
N ILE A 369 4.80 -20.52 -10.39
CA ILE A 369 4.09 -20.07 -11.59
C ILE A 369 5.12 -19.66 -12.63
N ARG A 370 5.00 -20.17 -13.85
CA ARG A 370 5.80 -19.74 -15.00
C ARG A 370 4.99 -18.85 -15.90
N VAL A 371 5.57 -17.72 -16.29
CA VAL A 371 4.97 -16.75 -17.21
C VAL A 371 5.81 -16.67 -18.47
N GLN A 372 5.20 -16.87 -19.61
CA GLN A 372 5.83 -16.76 -20.91
C GLN A 372 4.87 -16.08 -21.89
N ASP A 373 5.25 -14.94 -22.45
CA ASP A 373 4.52 -14.21 -23.49
C ASP A 373 3.01 -14.00 -23.21
N GLY A 374 2.66 -13.70 -21.95
CA GLY A 374 1.26 -13.55 -21.53
C GLY A 374 0.52 -14.86 -21.28
N ALA A 375 1.17 -16.01 -21.41
CA ALA A 375 0.66 -17.30 -20.95
C ALA A 375 1.17 -17.62 -19.55
N VAL A 376 0.31 -18.25 -18.75
CA VAL A 376 0.63 -18.68 -17.38
C VAL A 376 0.56 -20.20 -17.31
N SER A 377 1.58 -20.83 -16.74
CA SER A 377 1.58 -22.26 -16.42
C SER A 377 2.03 -22.48 -14.98
N GLY A 378 1.35 -23.33 -14.25
CA GLY A 378 1.63 -23.66 -12.86
C GLY A 378 1.49 -25.16 -12.61
N PRO A 379 1.75 -25.66 -11.40
CA PRO A 379 1.72 -27.09 -11.08
C PRO A 379 0.33 -27.74 -11.17
N GLY A 380 -0.71 -27.01 -11.49
CA GLY A 380 -2.08 -27.48 -11.64
C GLY A 380 -2.70 -27.15 -12.99
N ARG A 381 -2.49 -27.93 -14.02
CA ARG A 381 -3.03 -28.02 -15.38
C ARG A 381 -2.13 -27.43 -16.47
N ALA A 382 -1.54 -28.35 -17.24
CA ALA A 382 -1.24 -28.09 -18.63
C ALA A 382 -2.56 -27.70 -19.32
N VAL A 383 -2.70 -26.45 -19.76
CA VAL A 383 -3.76 -26.09 -20.69
C VAL A 383 -3.42 -26.82 -21.98
N ALA A 384 -4.26 -27.79 -22.38
CA ALA A 384 -4.21 -28.39 -23.68
C ALA A 384 -4.37 -27.28 -24.71
N ALA A 385 -3.46 -27.28 -25.69
CA ALA A 385 -3.47 -26.42 -26.88
C ALA A 385 -4.72 -26.60 -27.72
#